data_9ad60e0cfb359ba4be487da0f5f863c7
#
_entry.id   9ad60e0cfb359ba4be487da0f5f863c7
#
_cell.length_a   1.000
_cell.length_b   1.000
_cell.length_c   1.000
_cell.angle_alpha   90.00
_cell.angle_beta   90.00
_cell.angle_gamma   90.00
#
_symmetry.space_group_name_H-M   'P 1'
#
loop_
_entity.id
_entity.type
_entity.pdbx_description
1 polymer ?
#
loop_
_entity_poly.entity_id
_entity_poly.type
_entity_poly.pdbx_seq_one_letter_code
_entity_poly.pdbx_strand_id
1 'polypeptide(L)'
;EKFWLALPLVMLALIVAILLVWRPLEQLSQGAPPVEEAAVERVRLTPGLIAIDLRTDGSIPVVVAQAQVDAAYREFTTTAPGARLGVTHIEIPYPWIEGEAHHIALLTATGAIIDHTIEVATATPVLSGASLGLLAAVGLLLGAVPVATGLLAWPAMRSLSRPTMNFLLALTVGLLVFLLIDTIG
;
A
#
# COMPACT_ATOMS: atom_id res chain seq x y z
N GLU A 1 21.93 32.47 -37.84
CA GLU A 1 21.48 31.05 -37.68
C GLU A 1 21.32 30.65 -36.21
N LYS A 2 22.20 31.06 -35.27
CA LYS A 2 22.09 30.70 -33.85
C LYS A 2 20.87 31.30 -33.12
N PHE A 3 20.32 32.40 -33.64
CA PHE A 3 19.13 33.04 -33.08
C PHE A 3 17.87 32.20 -33.26
N TRP A 4 17.73 31.47 -34.37
CA TRP A 4 16.61 30.59 -34.63
C TRP A 4 16.58 29.33 -33.74
N LEU A 5 17.73 28.87 -33.32
CA LEU A 5 17.86 27.75 -32.36
C LEU A 5 17.49 28.15 -30.91
N ALA A 6 17.64 29.44 -30.56
CA ALA A 6 17.28 29.94 -29.24
C ALA A 6 15.78 30.28 -29.12
N LEU A 7 15.08 30.51 -30.24
CA LEU A 7 13.66 30.89 -30.26
C LEU A 7 12.73 29.91 -29.52
N PRO A 8 12.83 28.59 -29.72
CA PRO A 8 11.99 27.64 -28.99
C PRO A 8 12.25 27.66 -27.48
N LEU A 9 13.50 27.81 -27.07
CA LEU A 9 13.88 27.90 -25.66
C LEU A 9 13.33 29.18 -25.00
N VAL A 10 13.38 30.31 -25.69
CA VAL A 10 12.81 31.57 -25.22
C VAL A 10 11.29 31.48 -25.12
N MET A 11 10.62 30.89 -26.12
CA MET A 11 9.18 30.65 -26.05
C MET A 11 8.79 29.71 -24.91
N LEU A 12 9.53 28.65 -24.70
CA LEU A 12 9.30 27.73 -23.59
C LEU A 12 9.46 28.45 -22.24
N ALA A 13 10.54 29.22 -22.09
CA ALA A 13 10.77 30.00 -20.88
C ALA A 13 9.66 31.03 -20.63
N LEU A 14 9.15 31.68 -21.68
CA LEU A 14 8.03 32.62 -21.60
C LEU A 14 6.73 31.90 -21.16
N ILE A 15 6.43 30.74 -21.73
CA ILE A 15 5.26 29.95 -21.35
C ILE A 15 5.38 29.52 -19.88
N VAL A 16 6.52 29.02 -19.46
CA VAL A 16 6.75 28.63 -18.06
C VAL A 16 6.63 29.85 -17.13
N ALA A 17 7.17 31.00 -17.51
CA ALA A 17 7.03 32.24 -16.74
C ALA A 17 5.56 32.67 -16.61
N ILE A 18 4.79 32.61 -17.69
CA ILE A 18 3.35 32.90 -17.69
C ILE A 18 2.60 31.92 -16.77
N LEU A 19 2.89 30.63 -16.83
CA LEU A 19 2.26 29.64 -15.98
C LEU A 19 2.59 29.83 -14.50
N LEU A 20 3.82 30.24 -14.18
CA LEU A 20 4.24 30.52 -12.81
C LEU A 20 3.64 31.81 -12.24
N VAL A 21 3.49 32.85 -13.06
CA VAL A 21 2.96 34.16 -12.62
C VAL A 21 1.44 34.16 -12.56
N TRP A 22 0.76 33.63 -13.57
CA TRP A 22 -0.71 33.62 -13.65
C TRP A 22 -1.35 32.48 -12.89
N ARG A 23 -0.62 31.40 -12.61
CA ARG A 23 -1.14 30.22 -11.91
C ARG A 23 -2.56 29.82 -12.35
N PRO A 24 -2.80 29.65 -13.65
CA PRO A 24 -4.15 29.42 -14.17
C PRO A 24 -4.80 28.16 -13.58
N LEU A 25 -3.99 27.18 -13.13
CA LEU A 25 -4.47 25.98 -12.48
C LEU A 25 -5.11 26.27 -11.10
N GLU A 26 -4.63 27.27 -10.36
CA GLU A 26 -5.28 27.67 -9.11
C GLU A 26 -6.64 28.32 -9.34
N GLN A 27 -6.81 29.07 -10.44
CA GLN A 27 -8.10 29.67 -10.80
C GLN A 27 -9.12 28.63 -11.25
N LEU A 28 -8.70 27.57 -11.91
CA LEU A 28 -9.56 26.44 -12.27
C LEU A 28 -10.02 25.65 -11.06
N SER A 29 -9.19 25.55 -10.02
CA SER A 29 -9.56 24.85 -8.78
C SER A 29 -10.46 25.67 -7.85
N GLN A 30 -10.48 27.00 -7.96
CA GLN A 30 -11.33 27.88 -7.13
C GLN A 30 -12.83 27.76 -7.44
N GLY A 31 -13.19 27.24 -8.60
CA GLY A 31 -14.59 27.02 -9.01
C GLY A 31 -15.08 25.60 -8.78
N ALA A 32 -14.21 24.67 -8.41
CA ALA A 32 -14.62 23.32 -8.11
C ALA A 32 -15.29 23.26 -6.73
N PRO A 33 -16.45 22.58 -6.56
CA PRO A 33 -17.04 22.40 -5.27
C PRO A 33 -16.04 21.67 -4.34
N PRO A 34 -16.01 22.05 -3.06
CA PRO A 34 -15.16 21.34 -2.09
C PRO A 34 -15.62 19.89 -2.01
N VAL A 35 -14.71 18.96 -2.30
CA VAL A 35 -14.96 17.54 -2.22
C VAL A 35 -14.23 17.00 -1.00
N GLU A 36 -15.02 16.47 -0.07
CA GLU A 36 -14.50 15.68 1.04
C GLU A 36 -14.43 14.23 0.58
N GLU A 37 -13.25 13.70 0.45
CA GLU A 37 -13.01 12.31 0.11
C GLU A 37 -11.91 11.77 0.99
N ALA A 38 -12.20 10.66 1.65
CA ALA A 38 -11.25 9.97 2.49
C ALA A 38 -11.45 8.46 2.39
N ALA A 39 -10.37 7.74 2.45
CA ALA A 39 -10.35 6.29 2.44
C ALA A 39 -9.55 5.75 3.62
N VAL A 40 -10.00 4.64 4.17
CA VAL A 40 -9.22 3.90 5.16
C VAL A 40 -8.06 3.22 4.45
N GLU A 41 -6.84 3.70 4.70
CA GLU A 41 -5.63 3.16 4.10
C GLU A 41 -5.15 1.90 4.84
N ARG A 42 -5.27 1.92 6.16
CA ARG A 42 -4.79 0.83 7.01
C ARG A 42 -5.55 0.77 8.32
N VAL A 43 -5.82 -0.44 8.78
CA VAL A 43 -6.28 -0.71 10.13
C VAL A 43 -5.26 -1.59 10.84
N ARG A 44 -4.90 -1.21 12.06
CA ARG A 44 -4.01 -1.97 12.94
C ARG A 44 -4.76 -2.33 14.20
N LEU A 45 -4.75 -3.60 14.55
CA LEU A 45 -5.37 -4.13 15.75
C LEU A 45 -4.28 -4.51 16.75
N THR A 46 -4.31 -3.85 17.89
CA THR A 46 -3.53 -4.22 19.07
C THR A 46 -4.47 -4.51 20.23
N PRO A 47 -4.08 -5.28 21.24
CA PRO A 47 -4.98 -5.63 22.32
C PRO A 47 -5.63 -4.39 22.95
N GLY A 48 -6.97 -4.29 22.86
CA GLY A 48 -7.75 -3.20 23.40
C GLY A 48 -7.72 -1.89 22.59
N LEU A 49 -7.14 -1.87 21.39
CA LEU A 49 -7.00 -0.67 20.58
C LEU A 49 -7.17 -0.97 19.09
N ILE A 50 -7.98 -0.18 18.41
CA ILE A 50 -8.10 -0.12 16.95
C ILE A 50 -7.44 1.17 16.49
N ALA A 51 -6.38 1.07 15.71
CA ALA A 51 -5.71 2.22 15.09
C ALA A 51 -6.01 2.25 13.60
N ILE A 52 -6.48 3.39 13.11
CA ILE A 52 -6.92 3.59 11.72
C ILE A 52 -6.09 4.70 11.11
N ASP A 53 -5.51 4.43 9.97
CA ASP A 53 -4.86 5.43 9.13
C ASP A 53 -5.84 5.85 8.04
N LEU A 54 -6.37 7.06 8.15
CA LEU A 54 -7.33 7.65 7.21
C LEU A 54 -6.60 8.57 6.26
N ARG A 55 -6.62 8.26 4.97
CA ARG A 55 -6.03 9.09 3.91
C ARG A 55 -7.07 10.05 3.36
N THR A 56 -6.70 11.31 3.26
CA THR A 56 -7.54 12.35 2.65
C THR A 56 -7.16 12.50 1.18
N ASP A 57 -8.08 12.16 0.28
CA ASP A 57 -7.89 12.27 -1.18
C ASP A 57 -8.63 13.48 -1.79
N GLY A 58 -9.52 14.12 -1.01
CA GLY A 58 -10.31 15.27 -1.41
C GLY A 58 -9.56 16.60 -1.46
N SER A 59 -10.31 17.65 -1.79
CA SER A 59 -9.80 19.03 -1.87
C SER A 59 -9.75 19.74 -0.53
N ILE A 60 -10.49 19.24 0.47
CA ILE A 60 -10.55 19.80 1.83
C ILE A 60 -10.07 18.77 2.86
N PRO A 61 -9.48 19.24 3.98
CA PRO A 61 -9.10 18.35 5.08
C PRO A 61 -10.31 17.63 5.66
N VAL A 62 -10.18 16.36 5.96
CA VAL A 62 -11.22 15.57 6.62
C VAL A 62 -11.03 15.65 8.13
N VAL A 63 -12.08 16.09 8.83
CA VAL A 63 -12.12 16.15 10.29
C VAL A 63 -13.13 15.12 10.78
N VAL A 64 -12.68 14.10 11.49
CA VAL A 64 -13.57 13.11 12.11
C VAL A 64 -14.20 13.73 13.36
N ALA A 65 -15.53 13.75 13.40
CA ALA A 65 -16.32 14.28 14.51
C ALA A 65 -16.78 13.17 15.47
N GLN A 66 -17.04 11.96 14.94
CA GLN A 66 -17.52 10.83 15.74
C GLN A 66 -16.97 9.52 15.17
N ALA A 67 -16.71 8.57 16.07
CA ALA A 67 -16.36 7.21 15.72
C ALA A 67 -17.36 6.23 16.34
N GLN A 68 -17.79 5.26 15.55
CA GLN A 68 -18.67 4.18 15.98
C GLN A 68 -17.96 2.85 15.70
N VAL A 69 -18.07 1.93 16.63
CA VAL A 69 -17.67 0.55 16.44
C VAL A 69 -18.86 -0.33 16.83
N ASP A 70 -19.29 -1.19 15.90
CA ASP A 70 -20.47 -2.06 16.07
C ASP A 70 -21.73 -1.29 16.49
N ALA A 71 -22.01 -0.18 15.77
CA ALA A 71 -23.11 0.74 15.98
C ALA A 71 -23.11 1.47 17.35
N ALA A 72 -22.03 1.36 18.13
CA ALA A 72 -21.89 2.08 19.40
C ALA A 72 -20.85 3.21 19.27
N TYR A 73 -21.18 4.40 19.77
CA TYR A 73 -20.24 5.51 19.85
C TYR A 73 -19.08 5.18 20.77
N ARG A 74 -17.89 5.53 20.32
CA ARG A 74 -16.65 5.35 21.06
C ARG A 74 -15.85 6.64 21.14
N GLU A 75 -15.18 6.82 22.26
CA GLU A 75 -14.16 7.85 22.38
C GLU A 75 -12.99 7.49 21.46
N PHE A 76 -12.40 8.48 20.85
CA PHE A 76 -11.25 8.30 19.98
C PHE A 76 -10.26 9.46 20.16
N THR A 77 -9.02 9.21 19.88
CA THR A 77 -8.00 10.23 19.76
C THR A 77 -7.55 10.33 18.30
N THR A 78 -7.31 11.55 17.86
CA THR A 78 -6.83 11.81 16.51
C THR A 78 -5.61 12.71 16.56
N THR A 79 -4.63 12.43 15.70
CA THR A 79 -3.61 13.42 15.38
C THR A 79 -4.23 14.53 14.57
N ALA A 80 -3.56 15.70 14.49
CA ALA A 80 -4.06 16.85 13.76
C ALA A 80 -4.64 16.46 12.39
N PRO A 81 -5.77 17.10 11.96
CA PRO A 81 -6.42 16.78 10.69
C PRO A 81 -5.38 16.77 9.57
N GLY A 82 -5.37 15.69 8.80
CA GLY A 82 -4.45 15.55 7.68
C GLY A 82 -4.63 16.72 6.72
N ALA A 83 -3.51 17.35 6.35
CA ALA A 83 -3.51 18.25 5.21
C ALA A 83 -4.00 17.52 3.97
N ARG A 84 -4.41 18.25 2.93
CA ARG A 84 -4.72 17.67 1.63
C ARG A 84 -3.66 16.63 1.22
N LEU A 85 -4.11 15.42 0.85
CA LEU A 85 -3.27 14.25 0.56
C LEU A 85 -2.46 13.75 1.78
N GLY A 86 -2.87 14.10 2.99
CA GLY A 86 -2.26 13.64 4.23
C GLY A 86 -2.95 12.41 4.81
N VAL A 87 -2.30 11.81 5.79
CA VAL A 87 -2.85 10.71 6.58
C VAL A 87 -3.17 11.22 7.98
N THR A 88 -4.40 10.94 8.43
CA THR A 88 -4.84 11.20 9.79
C THR A 88 -4.85 9.88 10.56
N HIS A 89 -4.16 9.85 11.69
CA HIS A 89 -4.15 8.68 12.57
C HIS A 89 -5.27 8.81 13.59
N ILE A 90 -6.09 7.79 13.70
CA ILE A 90 -7.23 7.69 14.61
C ILE A 90 -7.03 6.47 15.48
N GLU A 91 -7.10 6.64 16.79
CA GLU A 91 -6.99 5.57 17.76
C GLU A 91 -8.29 5.46 18.54
N ILE A 92 -8.90 4.27 18.52
CA ILE A 92 -10.16 3.96 19.18
C ILE A 92 -9.90 2.88 20.24
N PRO A 93 -9.93 3.20 21.53
CA PRO A 93 -9.89 2.19 22.58
C PRO A 93 -11.13 1.29 22.49
N TYR A 94 -10.91 0.03 22.13
CA TYR A 94 -11.97 -0.95 21.95
C TYR A 94 -11.48 -2.37 22.25
N PRO A 95 -12.17 -3.11 23.13
CA PRO A 95 -11.81 -4.49 23.47
C PRO A 95 -12.34 -5.46 22.37
N TRP A 96 -11.75 -5.40 21.20
CA TRP A 96 -12.11 -6.26 20.08
C TRP A 96 -11.78 -7.75 20.39
N ILE A 97 -12.54 -8.66 19.80
CA ILE A 97 -12.40 -10.10 20.00
C ILE A 97 -11.77 -10.72 18.76
N GLU A 98 -10.77 -11.56 18.95
CA GLU A 98 -10.08 -12.24 17.86
C GLU A 98 -11.03 -13.18 17.09
N GLY A 99 -11.01 -13.08 15.77
CA GLY A 99 -11.86 -13.88 14.89
C GLY A 99 -13.26 -13.32 14.65
N GLU A 100 -13.68 -12.27 15.36
CA GLU A 100 -14.97 -11.62 15.12
C GLU A 100 -14.88 -10.54 14.03
N ALA A 101 -16.03 -10.25 13.43
CA ALA A 101 -16.16 -9.13 12.50
C ALA A 101 -16.54 -7.86 13.27
N HIS A 102 -15.91 -6.74 12.91
CA HIS A 102 -16.22 -5.44 13.49
C HIS A 102 -16.52 -4.42 12.41
N HIS A 103 -17.61 -3.66 12.58
CA HIS A 103 -17.99 -2.59 11.69
C HIS A 103 -17.62 -1.23 12.30
N ILE A 104 -16.85 -0.45 11.56
CA ILE A 104 -16.38 0.88 11.96
C ILE A 104 -17.03 1.91 11.06
N ALA A 105 -17.70 2.90 11.65
CA ALA A 105 -18.23 4.05 10.95
C ALA A 105 -17.64 5.33 11.53
N LEU A 106 -16.96 6.10 10.68
CA LEU A 106 -16.40 7.39 11.02
C LEU A 106 -17.26 8.48 10.42
N LEU A 107 -17.86 9.31 11.28
CA LEU A 107 -18.66 10.46 10.87
C LEU A 107 -17.76 11.69 10.83
N THR A 108 -17.72 12.37 9.69
CA THR A 108 -16.95 13.60 9.52
C THR A 108 -17.74 14.83 10.01
N ALA A 109 -17.05 15.94 10.21
CA ALA A 109 -17.67 17.20 10.63
C ALA A 109 -18.65 17.77 9.58
N THR A 110 -18.54 17.38 8.32
CA THR A 110 -19.44 17.75 7.23
C THR A 110 -20.66 16.83 7.12
N GLY A 111 -20.67 15.72 7.88
CA GLY A 111 -21.76 14.73 7.87
C GLY A 111 -21.54 13.56 6.91
N ALA A 112 -20.38 13.46 6.27
CA ALA A 112 -20.04 12.28 5.49
C ALA A 112 -19.72 11.10 6.41
N ILE A 113 -20.08 9.88 5.97
CA ILE A 113 -19.82 8.65 6.71
C ILE A 113 -18.79 7.84 5.92
N ILE A 114 -17.74 7.42 6.61
CA ILE A 114 -16.70 6.54 6.07
C ILE A 114 -16.84 5.20 6.78
N ASP A 115 -17.34 4.22 6.06
CA ASP A 115 -17.58 2.87 6.57
C ASP A 115 -16.40 1.95 6.26
N HIS A 116 -16.02 1.14 7.23
CA HIS A 116 -15.01 0.11 7.06
C HIS A 116 -15.38 -1.13 7.87
N THR A 117 -15.36 -2.30 7.25
CA THR A 117 -15.64 -3.57 7.93
C THR A 117 -14.35 -4.39 8.05
N ILE A 118 -14.04 -4.79 9.26
CA ILE A 118 -13.02 -5.78 9.56
C ILE A 118 -13.71 -7.14 9.58
N GLU A 119 -13.56 -7.94 8.54
CA GLU A 119 -14.26 -9.23 8.44
C GLU A 119 -13.79 -10.24 9.47
N VAL A 120 -12.49 -10.25 9.75
CA VAL A 120 -11.88 -11.13 10.75
C VAL A 120 -10.84 -10.33 11.52
N ALA A 121 -11.14 -10.01 12.77
CA ALA A 121 -10.22 -9.29 13.63
C ALA A 121 -9.05 -10.19 14.03
N THR A 122 -7.84 -9.82 13.62
CA THR A 122 -6.59 -10.49 14.03
C THR A 122 -5.58 -9.47 14.48
N ALA A 123 -4.84 -9.79 15.53
CA ALA A 123 -3.79 -8.90 16.02
C ALA A 123 -2.77 -8.61 14.91
N THR A 124 -2.49 -7.33 14.67
CA THR A 124 -1.49 -6.94 13.68
C THR A 124 -0.11 -7.41 14.11
N PRO A 125 0.60 -8.20 13.28
CA PRO A 125 1.91 -8.71 13.63
C PRO A 125 2.90 -7.58 13.90
N VAL A 126 3.54 -7.62 15.07
CA VAL A 126 4.64 -6.69 15.40
C VAL A 126 5.95 -7.32 14.98
N LEU A 127 6.81 -6.52 14.36
CA LEU A 127 8.17 -6.95 14.04
C LEU A 127 8.95 -7.16 15.35
N SER A 128 9.02 -8.40 15.81
CA SER A 128 9.83 -8.81 16.93
C SER A 128 11.07 -9.59 16.45
N GLY A 129 12.09 -9.70 17.29
CA GLY A 129 13.25 -10.53 16.95
C GLY A 129 12.89 -11.98 16.65
N ALA A 130 11.85 -12.51 17.29
CA ALA A 130 11.34 -13.85 17.04
C ALA A 130 10.67 -13.97 15.66
N SER A 131 9.83 -12.99 15.27
CA SER A 131 9.18 -12.99 13.95
C SER A 131 10.19 -12.80 12.82
N LEU A 132 11.20 -11.95 13.02
CA LEU A 132 12.30 -11.79 12.06
C LEU A 132 13.12 -13.07 11.93
N GLY A 133 13.39 -13.75 13.04
CA GLY A 133 14.07 -15.06 13.05
C GLY A 133 13.29 -16.13 12.29
N LEU A 134 11.97 -16.19 12.49
CA LEU A 134 11.10 -17.11 11.76
C LEU A 134 11.08 -16.81 10.26
N LEU A 135 10.93 -15.53 9.87
CA LEU A 135 10.96 -15.11 8.47
C LEU A 135 12.32 -15.43 7.82
N ALA A 136 13.42 -15.19 8.53
CA ALA A 136 14.74 -15.54 8.07
C ALA A 136 14.92 -17.05 7.89
N ALA A 137 14.40 -17.85 8.82
CA ALA A 137 14.44 -19.32 8.72
C ALA A 137 13.61 -19.82 7.52
N VAL A 138 12.42 -19.27 7.32
CA VAL A 138 11.57 -19.61 6.16
C VAL A 138 12.24 -19.19 4.86
N GLY A 139 12.82 -17.99 4.80
CA GLY A 139 13.57 -17.52 3.63
C GLY A 139 14.79 -18.39 3.32
N LEU A 140 15.52 -18.80 4.36
CA LEU A 140 16.65 -19.73 4.21
C LEU A 140 16.18 -21.10 3.69
N LEU A 141 15.09 -21.63 4.26
CA LEU A 141 14.52 -22.91 3.84
C LEU A 141 14.07 -22.88 2.37
N LEU A 142 13.33 -21.85 2.00
CA LEU A 142 12.78 -21.73 0.64
C LEU A 142 13.84 -21.33 -0.40
N GLY A 143 14.85 -20.56 0.00
CA GLY A 143 15.90 -20.08 -0.89
C GLY A 143 17.14 -20.98 -0.89
N ALA A 144 17.77 -21.19 0.25
CA ALA A 144 19.07 -21.87 0.33
C ALA A 144 18.96 -23.39 0.17
N VAL A 145 17.91 -24.03 0.68
CA VAL A 145 17.77 -25.50 0.61
C VAL A 145 17.64 -26.01 -0.83
N PRO A 146 16.77 -25.44 -1.71
CA PRO A 146 16.70 -25.87 -3.10
C PRO A 146 18.01 -25.63 -3.87
N VAL A 147 18.67 -24.50 -3.61
CA VAL A 147 19.96 -24.19 -4.24
C VAL A 147 21.04 -25.16 -3.79
N ALA A 148 21.11 -25.46 -2.49
CA ALA A 148 22.07 -26.42 -1.97
C ALA A 148 21.83 -27.83 -2.52
N THR A 149 20.57 -28.27 -2.59
CA THR A 149 20.24 -29.59 -3.21
C THR A 149 20.61 -29.63 -4.69
N GLY A 150 20.37 -28.53 -5.43
CA GLY A 150 20.82 -28.42 -6.82
C GLY A 150 22.34 -28.50 -6.98
N LEU A 151 23.10 -27.84 -6.10
CA LEU A 151 24.56 -27.90 -6.10
C LEU A 151 25.09 -29.30 -5.71
N LEU A 152 24.46 -29.97 -4.77
CA LEU A 152 24.80 -31.34 -4.39
C LEU A 152 24.54 -32.35 -5.54
N ALA A 153 23.54 -32.08 -6.38
CA ALA A 153 23.26 -32.89 -7.56
C ALA A 153 24.23 -32.63 -8.72
N TRP A 154 25.02 -31.55 -8.67
CA TRP A 154 25.96 -31.17 -9.74
C TRP A 154 26.94 -32.26 -10.16
N PRO A 155 27.61 -33.01 -9.25
CA PRO A 155 28.50 -34.10 -9.67
C PRO A 155 27.78 -35.21 -10.44
N ALA A 156 26.53 -35.54 -10.02
CA ALA A 156 25.71 -36.54 -10.72
C ALA A 156 25.26 -36.05 -12.11
N MET A 157 25.02 -34.77 -12.27
CA MET A 157 24.63 -34.18 -13.55
C MET A 157 25.75 -34.22 -14.60
N ARG A 158 27.01 -34.24 -14.19
CA ARG A 158 28.17 -34.37 -15.11
C ARG A 158 28.23 -35.70 -15.83
N SER A 159 27.65 -36.75 -15.26
CA SER A 159 27.62 -38.11 -15.84
C SER A 159 26.39 -38.39 -16.69
N LEU A 160 25.46 -37.44 -16.82
CA LEU A 160 24.22 -37.62 -17.59
C LEU A 160 24.47 -37.62 -19.09
N SER A 161 23.70 -38.44 -19.78
CA SER A 161 23.70 -38.47 -21.26
C SER A 161 23.12 -37.16 -21.83
N ARG A 162 23.54 -36.79 -23.04
CA ARG A 162 23.02 -35.59 -23.72
C ARG A 162 21.47 -35.54 -23.81
N PRO A 163 20.77 -36.65 -24.14
CA PRO A 163 19.33 -36.64 -24.19
C PRO A 163 18.70 -36.32 -22.83
N THR A 164 19.21 -36.90 -21.75
CA THR A 164 18.72 -36.66 -20.37
C THR A 164 18.94 -35.19 -19.95
N MET A 165 20.09 -34.62 -20.31
CA MET A 165 20.37 -33.20 -20.04
C MET A 165 19.39 -32.29 -20.78
N ASN A 166 19.12 -32.56 -22.06
CA ASN A 166 18.15 -31.79 -22.83
C ASN A 166 16.73 -31.90 -22.27
N PHE A 167 16.34 -33.09 -21.79
CA PHE A 167 15.04 -33.27 -21.11
C PHE A 167 14.94 -32.44 -19.84
N LEU A 168 15.98 -32.45 -18.98
CA LEU A 168 15.97 -31.64 -17.75
C LEU A 168 15.92 -30.14 -18.04
N LEU A 169 16.65 -29.68 -19.07
CA LEU A 169 16.60 -28.29 -19.49
C LEU A 169 15.20 -27.90 -19.99
N ALA A 170 14.59 -28.75 -20.81
CA ALA A 170 13.23 -28.52 -21.30
C ALA A 170 12.19 -28.48 -20.16
N LEU A 171 12.34 -29.38 -19.18
CA LEU A 171 11.51 -29.42 -17.98
C LEU A 171 11.64 -28.12 -17.16
N THR A 172 12.90 -27.66 -16.96
CA THR A 172 13.16 -26.42 -16.22
C THR A 172 12.56 -25.20 -16.92
N VAL A 173 12.73 -25.09 -18.23
CA VAL A 173 12.14 -24.02 -19.03
C VAL A 173 10.61 -24.07 -18.97
N GLY A 174 10.02 -25.26 -19.09
CA GLY A 174 8.56 -25.44 -18.97
C GLY A 174 8.02 -25.01 -17.61
N LEU A 175 8.70 -25.37 -16.51
CA LEU A 175 8.34 -24.92 -15.16
C LEU A 175 8.46 -23.42 -14.99
N LEU A 176 9.51 -22.79 -15.51
CA LEU A 176 9.68 -21.34 -15.44
C LEU A 176 8.59 -20.60 -16.22
N VAL A 177 8.23 -21.10 -17.41
CA VAL A 177 7.13 -20.54 -18.20
C VAL A 177 5.79 -20.69 -17.48
N PHE A 178 5.54 -21.85 -16.87
CA PHE A 178 4.34 -22.09 -16.08
C PHE A 178 4.24 -21.11 -14.90
N LEU A 179 5.33 -20.96 -14.12
CA LEU A 179 5.38 -20.02 -13.00
C LEU A 179 5.20 -18.56 -13.46
N LEU A 180 5.76 -18.21 -14.62
CA LEU A 180 5.59 -16.88 -15.19
C LEU A 180 4.13 -16.59 -15.51
N ILE A 181 3.43 -17.55 -16.13
CA ILE A 181 2.01 -17.41 -16.47
C ILE A 181 1.15 -17.30 -15.20
N ASP A 182 1.42 -18.15 -14.20
CA ASP A 182 0.71 -18.17 -12.91
C ASP A 182 0.91 -16.87 -12.10
N THR A 183 2.04 -16.18 -12.29
CA THR A 183 2.35 -14.92 -11.60
C THR A 183 1.69 -13.71 -12.26
N ILE A 184 1.35 -13.78 -13.55
CA ILE A 184 0.80 -12.67 -14.34
C ILE A 184 -0.75 -12.75 -14.41
N GLY A 185 -1.34 -13.93 -14.24
CA GLY A 185 -2.78 -14.17 -14.27
C GLY A 185 -3.44 -13.95 -12.95
#